data_5d216596de20f70a19ebc8a9c4995e38
#
_entry.id   5d216596de20f70a19ebc8a9c4995e38
#
_cell.length_a   1.000
_cell.length_b   1.000
_cell.length_c   1.000
_cell.angle_alpha   90.00
_cell.angle_beta   90.00
_cell.angle_gamma   90.00
#
_symmetry.space_group_name_H-M   'P 1'
#
loop_
_entity.id
_entity.type
_entity.pdbx_description
1 polymer ?
#
loop_
_entity_poly.entity_id
_entity_poly.type
_entity_poly.pdbx_seq_one_letter_code
_entity_poly.pdbx_strand_id
1 'polypeptide(L)'
;MLSNNLSKTYLCGGYLRLSKEDGDVAGSETLQSNSIENQKEYIEDYLQSKPEIKIVDFYVDDGYSGVNFDRPDFQRMLQDIKNKKIDCVIVKDLSRLGRNYIEVGKYIERLFPLLGVRFIAINDNFDSADDTAASNNIIIPFKNLINDAYCRDISIKIRSHLEVKRKRGEFIGAFAVYGYMRGKDKNKLIVDPYAAEIVKEIFGMKMDGMSQQAIADELNSLGILSPAEYKKEQGSGYKTVFQTHSKAKWTAMAVMRVLTNEIYVGTLIQGKESTPNYKVKVREKKPQEEWIRIENAHEAIISRADFEIISDIIQKDTRVTAGKRAVSIYSGYLVCADCGCSMVRKKAYSGSFEYVYYVCSGNKKNKDTCSSHRISENALNLAVTKTLQLHLKHLADLQESILYIRKTSCNSDKIKMMVLQSEKIKGDIEKYNRLKLECYEDYKNELITQGEYLLFKKELDNRIEDTKKAATELSKKKRMLLDGRYEKESFMEKFLTSKDIELKRSLFVRFISQIYVYEDRRIEIIFRYQDEIEQLAGLVGEIKQETAVREVI
;
A
#
# COMPACT_ATOMS: atom_id res chain seq x y z
N MET A 1 40.65 -38.88 60.29
CA MET A 1 39.26 -39.00 59.75
C MET A 1 39.28 -38.53 58.33
N LEU A 2 39.27 -39.46 57.37
CA LEU A 2 39.23 -39.14 55.95
C LEU A 2 37.80 -38.71 55.62
N SER A 3 37.56 -37.41 55.31
CA SER A 3 36.28 -36.94 54.78
C SER A 3 36.08 -37.49 53.37
N ASN A 4 35.16 -38.41 53.23
CA ASN A 4 34.63 -38.84 51.94
C ASN A 4 33.94 -37.65 51.26
N ASN A 5 34.65 -36.95 50.40
CA ASN A 5 34.04 -36.08 49.37
C ASN A 5 33.42 -37.01 48.31
N LEU A 6 32.18 -37.46 48.53
CA LEU A 6 31.33 -37.97 47.48
C LEU A 6 31.12 -36.79 46.48
N SER A 7 31.81 -36.85 45.35
CA SER A 7 31.61 -35.88 44.27
C SER A 7 30.13 -35.91 43.84
N LYS A 8 29.42 -34.82 44.09
CA LYS A 8 28.00 -34.67 43.72
C LYS A 8 27.87 -34.83 42.19
N THR A 9 27.16 -35.88 41.75
CA THR A 9 26.83 -36.04 40.33
C THR A 9 25.65 -35.16 39.99
N TYR A 10 25.80 -34.29 38.98
CA TYR A 10 24.76 -33.40 38.50
C TYR A 10 23.99 -34.06 37.35
N LEU A 11 22.65 -33.97 37.40
CA LEU A 11 21.73 -34.37 36.33
C LEU A 11 21.45 -33.17 35.43
N CYS A 12 22.02 -33.17 34.22
CA CYS A 12 22.07 -32.01 33.38
C CYS A 12 21.04 -32.05 32.23
N GLY A 13 20.38 -30.91 31.96
CA GLY A 13 19.61 -30.69 30.77
C GLY A 13 20.37 -29.78 29.79
N GLY A 14 20.59 -30.26 28.57
CA GLY A 14 21.17 -29.44 27.48
C GLY A 14 20.10 -28.61 26.81
N TYR A 15 20.22 -27.27 26.85
CA TYR A 15 19.25 -26.39 26.17
C TYR A 15 19.84 -25.84 24.87
N LEU A 16 19.11 -26.09 23.75
CA LEU A 16 19.49 -25.73 22.37
C LEU A 16 18.45 -24.80 21.76
N ARG A 17 18.89 -23.76 21.08
CA ARG A 17 17.98 -22.83 20.42
C ARG A 17 18.54 -22.33 19.08
N LEU A 18 17.69 -22.35 18.06
CA LEU A 18 17.96 -21.70 16.78
C LEU A 18 16.84 -20.71 16.45
N SER A 19 17.22 -19.54 15.97
CA SER A 19 16.28 -18.52 15.52
C SER A 19 16.05 -18.65 14.01
N LYS A 20 14.82 -18.35 13.52
CA LYS A 20 14.55 -18.29 12.07
C LYS A 20 15.44 -17.28 11.33
N GLU A 21 15.94 -16.29 12.05
CA GLU A 21 16.84 -15.26 11.50
C GLU A 21 18.28 -15.75 11.32
N ASP A 22 18.69 -16.78 12.08
CA ASP A 22 20.04 -17.37 12.00
C ASP A 22 20.15 -18.38 10.83
N GLY A 23 19.01 -18.76 10.19
CA GLY A 23 18.92 -19.73 9.08
C GLY A 23 18.77 -19.14 7.67
N ASP A 24 18.64 -17.82 7.52
CA ASP A 24 18.32 -17.16 6.24
C ASP A 24 19.50 -16.97 5.26
N VAL A 25 20.61 -17.68 5.46
CA VAL A 25 21.68 -17.77 4.45
C VAL A 25 21.60 -19.15 3.79
N ALA A 26 20.84 -19.18 2.67
CA ALA A 26 20.63 -20.32 1.76
C ALA A 26 19.61 -21.40 2.20
N GLY A 27 18.41 -21.25 1.70
CA GLY A 27 17.30 -22.14 1.46
C GLY A 27 17.48 -23.66 1.55
N SER A 28 17.60 -24.26 2.73
CA SER A 28 17.29 -25.66 2.91
C SER A 28 16.97 -25.98 4.39
N GLU A 29 15.92 -26.73 4.61
CA GLU A 29 15.55 -27.31 5.92
C GLU A 29 16.68 -28.16 6.53
N THR A 30 17.59 -28.69 5.70
CA THR A 30 18.77 -29.49 6.11
C THR A 30 19.84 -28.68 6.86
N LEU A 31 20.00 -27.36 6.61
CA LEU A 31 21.00 -26.54 7.30
C LEU A 31 20.57 -26.12 8.72
N GLN A 32 19.28 -26.07 9.00
CA GLN A 32 18.74 -25.79 10.34
C GLN A 32 18.99 -26.95 11.30
N SER A 33 18.75 -28.19 10.86
CA SER A 33 19.04 -29.41 11.58
C SER A 33 20.53 -29.51 11.97
N ASN A 34 21.41 -29.27 11.01
CA ASN A 34 22.86 -29.34 11.26
C ASN A 34 23.35 -28.32 12.33
N SER A 35 22.72 -27.17 12.47
CA SER A 35 23.10 -26.19 13.50
C SER A 35 22.67 -26.59 14.91
N ILE A 36 21.57 -27.30 15.09
CA ILE A 36 21.13 -27.86 16.37
C ILE A 36 22.02 -29.04 16.73
N GLU A 37 22.32 -29.95 15.76
CA GLU A 37 23.21 -31.07 15.94
C GLU A 37 24.62 -30.62 16.35
N ASN A 38 25.18 -29.61 15.70
CA ASN A 38 26.47 -29.03 16.06
C ASN A 38 26.49 -28.44 17.49
N GLN A 39 25.37 -27.86 17.97
CA GLN A 39 25.29 -27.42 19.36
C GLN A 39 25.27 -28.59 20.34
N LYS A 40 24.58 -29.66 19.98
CA LYS A 40 24.49 -30.89 20.78
C LYS A 40 25.86 -31.57 20.89
N GLU A 41 26.52 -31.83 19.77
CA GLU A 41 27.87 -32.40 19.73
C GLU A 41 28.85 -31.58 20.56
N TYR A 42 28.79 -30.24 20.44
CA TYR A 42 29.66 -29.36 21.20
C TYR A 42 29.46 -29.47 22.73
N ILE A 43 28.23 -29.63 23.18
CA ILE A 43 27.92 -29.85 24.60
C ILE A 43 28.40 -31.26 25.05
N GLU A 44 28.19 -32.28 24.23
CA GLU A 44 28.62 -33.66 24.51
C GLU A 44 30.15 -33.75 24.62
N ASP A 45 30.89 -33.13 23.71
CA ASP A 45 32.35 -33.05 23.75
C ASP A 45 32.87 -32.32 25.01
N TYR A 46 32.26 -31.23 25.39
CA TYR A 46 32.62 -30.51 26.63
C TYR A 46 32.43 -31.43 27.86
N LEU A 47 31.36 -32.20 27.90
CA LEU A 47 31.03 -33.07 29.03
C LEU A 47 31.92 -34.32 29.13
N GLN A 48 32.61 -34.73 28.06
CA GLN A 48 33.61 -35.81 28.14
C GLN A 48 34.71 -35.49 29.16
N SER A 49 35.02 -34.22 29.35
CA SER A 49 36.01 -33.77 30.34
C SER A 49 35.43 -33.56 31.75
N LYS A 50 34.14 -33.77 31.97
CA LYS A 50 33.40 -33.46 33.20
C LYS A 50 32.57 -34.65 33.69
N PRO A 51 33.19 -35.73 34.24
CA PRO A 51 32.50 -36.97 34.60
C PRO A 51 31.46 -36.79 35.72
N GLU A 52 31.50 -35.67 36.45
CA GLU A 52 30.53 -35.30 37.48
C GLU A 52 29.18 -34.83 36.92
N ILE A 53 29.06 -34.62 35.61
CA ILE A 53 27.85 -34.11 34.97
C ILE A 53 27.32 -35.16 33.99
N LYS A 54 26.04 -35.58 34.15
CA LYS A 54 25.37 -36.54 33.27
C LYS A 54 24.21 -35.86 32.54
N ILE A 55 24.19 -35.91 31.22
CA ILE A 55 23.04 -35.47 30.42
C ILE A 55 21.86 -36.42 30.65
N VAL A 56 20.72 -35.82 30.98
CA VAL A 56 19.43 -36.50 31.14
C VAL A 56 18.59 -36.35 29.89
N ASP A 57 18.51 -35.10 29.36
CA ASP A 57 17.70 -34.77 28.17
C ASP A 57 18.23 -33.51 27.46
N PHE A 58 17.85 -33.37 26.18
CA PHE A 58 18.05 -32.17 25.42
C PHE A 58 16.71 -31.49 25.17
N TYR A 59 16.65 -30.16 25.41
CA TYR A 59 15.50 -29.31 25.21
C TYR A 59 15.77 -28.41 24.00
N VAL A 60 14.94 -28.53 22.96
CA VAL A 60 15.20 -27.93 21.63
C VAL A 60 14.07 -26.99 21.22
N ASP A 61 14.35 -25.70 21.16
CA ASP A 61 13.44 -24.70 20.63
C ASP A 61 13.95 -24.18 19.27
N ASP A 62 13.59 -24.91 18.19
CA ASP A 62 13.93 -24.52 16.83
C ASP A 62 12.92 -23.50 16.28
N GLY A 63 13.44 -22.44 15.63
CA GLY A 63 12.64 -21.37 15.06
C GLY A 63 12.09 -20.35 16.06
N TYR A 64 12.48 -20.40 17.33
CA TYR A 64 12.04 -19.46 18.37
C TYR A 64 13.04 -18.33 18.60
N SER A 65 12.52 -17.10 18.73
CA SER A 65 13.32 -15.91 19.05
C SER A 65 13.85 -15.95 20.49
N GLY A 66 15.07 -15.42 20.68
CA GLY A 66 15.67 -15.26 22.03
C GLY A 66 15.08 -14.12 22.86
N VAL A 67 14.06 -13.40 22.39
CA VAL A 67 13.54 -12.18 23.04
C VAL A 67 12.57 -12.49 24.18
N ASN A 68 11.80 -13.58 24.10
CA ASN A 68 10.87 -14.02 25.15
C ASN A 68 11.18 -15.46 25.59
N PHE A 69 10.63 -15.87 26.73
CA PHE A 69 10.80 -17.21 27.32
C PHE A 69 9.56 -18.10 27.23
N ASP A 70 8.54 -17.69 26.44
CA ASP A 70 7.36 -18.51 26.13
C ASP A 70 7.68 -19.50 25.00
N ARG A 71 8.59 -20.43 25.30
CA ARG A 71 9.07 -21.46 24.39
C ARG A 71 8.74 -22.83 24.97
N PRO A 72 8.20 -23.75 24.16
CA PRO A 72 7.71 -25.02 24.66
C PRO A 72 8.75 -25.84 25.44
N ASP A 73 9.93 -26.03 24.86
CA ASP A 73 10.95 -26.85 25.49
C ASP A 73 11.68 -26.12 26.62
N PHE A 74 11.78 -24.78 26.57
CA PHE A 74 12.25 -24.02 27.72
C PHE A 74 11.30 -24.16 28.91
N GLN A 75 9.99 -24.15 28.71
CA GLN A 75 9.01 -24.36 29.79
C GLN A 75 9.04 -25.80 30.29
N ARG A 76 9.23 -26.79 29.40
CA ARG A 76 9.42 -28.20 29.78
C ARG A 76 10.66 -28.37 30.66
N MET A 77 11.78 -27.74 30.29
CA MET A 77 13.00 -27.71 31.08
C MET A 77 12.77 -27.12 32.48
N LEU A 78 12.07 -25.99 32.58
CA LEU A 78 11.74 -25.37 33.87
C LEU A 78 10.85 -26.28 34.74
N GLN A 79 9.96 -27.03 34.13
CA GLN A 79 9.10 -27.97 34.85
C GLN A 79 9.91 -29.17 35.37
N ASP A 80 10.85 -29.69 34.57
CA ASP A 80 11.73 -30.77 34.99
C ASP A 80 12.72 -30.34 36.10
N ILE A 81 13.18 -29.09 36.09
CA ILE A 81 13.92 -28.46 37.20
C ILE A 81 13.07 -28.47 38.49
N LYS A 82 11.82 -27.97 38.40
CA LYS A 82 10.91 -27.94 39.58
C LYS A 82 10.63 -29.33 40.13
N ASN A 83 10.54 -30.31 39.24
CA ASN A 83 10.31 -31.70 39.60
C ASN A 83 11.61 -32.43 40.07
N LYS A 84 12.73 -31.70 40.15
CA LYS A 84 14.06 -32.22 40.53
C LYS A 84 14.55 -33.37 39.64
N LYS A 85 14.13 -33.44 38.38
CA LYS A 85 14.64 -34.38 37.39
C LYS A 85 16.01 -33.98 36.87
N ILE A 86 16.27 -32.66 36.80
CA ILE A 86 17.54 -32.06 36.46
C ILE A 86 17.92 -31.01 37.50
N ASP A 87 19.20 -30.95 37.87
CA ASP A 87 19.78 -29.99 38.79
C ASP A 87 20.96 -29.22 38.16
N CYS A 88 21.16 -29.38 36.85
CA CYS A 88 22.12 -28.65 36.03
C CYS A 88 21.51 -28.28 34.67
N VAL A 89 21.82 -27.08 34.17
CA VAL A 89 21.48 -26.64 32.83
C VAL A 89 22.73 -26.19 32.09
N ILE A 90 22.94 -26.69 30.89
CA ILE A 90 24.09 -26.35 30.05
C ILE A 90 23.63 -25.79 28.72
N VAL A 91 24.28 -24.71 28.27
CA VAL A 91 24.09 -24.08 26.99
C VAL A 91 25.42 -23.84 26.30
N LYS A 92 25.42 -23.73 24.97
CA LYS A 92 26.62 -23.37 24.21
C LYS A 92 27.12 -21.97 24.60
N ASP A 93 26.21 -20.99 24.64
CA ASP A 93 26.47 -19.60 25.03
C ASP A 93 25.20 -18.95 25.62
N LEU A 94 25.37 -17.83 26.32
CA LEU A 94 24.27 -17.11 26.98
C LEU A 94 23.16 -16.65 26.00
N SER A 95 23.50 -16.41 24.74
CA SER A 95 22.52 -15.99 23.74
C SER A 95 21.52 -17.09 23.41
N ARG A 96 21.87 -18.38 23.64
CA ARG A 96 20.97 -19.52 23.48
C ARG A 96 19.90 -19.53 24.56
N LEU A 97 20.27 -19.16 25.81
CA LEU A 97 19.28 -19.01 26.87
C LEU A 97 18.30 -17.86 26.57
N GLY A 98 18.81 -16.68 26.19
CA GLY A 98 17.99 -15.55 25.83
C GLY A 98 18.79 -14.31 25.39
N ARG A 99 18.11 -13.39 24.65
CA ARG A 99 18.68 -12.10 24.23
C ARG A 99 18.18 -10.93 25.09
N ASN A 100 17.21 -11.17 25.99
CA ASN A 100 16.71 -10.16 26.93
C ASN A 100 17.48 -10.27 28.25
N TYR A 101 18.42 -9.33 28.48
CA TYR A 101 19.32 -9.38 29.64
C TYR A 101 18.59 -9.34 30.99
N ILE A 102 17.45 -8.65 31.09
CA ILE A 102 16.65 -8.56 32.33
C ILE A 102 16.09 -9.92 32.71
N GLU A 103 15.55 -10.64 31.73
CA GLU A 103 14.98 -11.97 31.99
C GLU A 103 16.04 -13.04 32.15
N VAL A 104 17.09 -13.02 31.31
CA VAL A 104 18.25 -13.93 31.49
C VAL A 104 18.85 -13.76 32.88
N GLY A 105 19.06 -12.51 33.33
CA GLY A 105 19.55 -12.23 34.67
C GLY A 105 18.64 -12.78 35.78
N LYS A 106 17.31 -12.65 35.63
CA LYS A 106 16.35 -13.25 36.59
C LYS A 106 16.52 -14.77 36.72
N TYR A 107 16.77 -15.47 35.61
CA TYR A 107 16.99 -16.93 35.66
C TYR A 107 18.33 -17.26 36.28
N ILE A 108 19.41 -16.64 35.84
CA ILE A 108 20.78 -16.99 36.28
C ILE A 108 21.06 -16.52 37.71
N GLU A 109 20.64 -15.32 38.09
CA GLU A 109 20.98 -14.69 39.38
C GLU A 109 19.98 -15.01 40.52
N ARG A 110 18.72 -15.35 40.14
CA ARG A 110 17.67 -15.57 41.15
C ARG A 110 17.04 -16.95 41.08
N LEU A 111 16.50 -17.36 39.91
CA LEU A 111 15.67 -18.54 39.84
C LEU A 111 16.50 -19.83 39.94
N PHE A 112 17.58 -19.95 39.17
CA PHE A 112 18.44 -21.16 39.20
C PHE A 112 19.13 -21.33 40.56
N PRO A 113 19.73 -20.29 41.18
CA PRO A 113 20.26 -20.40 42.53
C PRO A 113 19.19 -20.78 43.57
N LEU A 114 17.98 -20.17 43.49
CA LEU A 114 16.86 -20.48 44.40
C LEU A 114 16.45 -21.97 44.32
N LEU A 115 16.50 -22.54 43.12
CA LEU A 115 16.14 -23.96 42.86
C LEU A 115 17.32 -24.90 43.02
N GLY A 116 18.54 -24.40 43.37
CA GLY A 116 19.75 -25.19 43.53
C GLY A 116 20.29 -25.76 42.21
N VAL A 117 20.02 -25.10 41.09
CA VAL A 117 20.43 -25.49 39.74
C VAL A 117 21.77 -24.88 39.38
N ARG A 118 22.75 -25.72 39.00
CA ARG A 118 24.00 -25.28 38.38
C ARG A 118 23.75 -24.87 36.95
N PHE A 119 24.27 -23.72 36.54
CA PHE A 119 24.14 -23.22 35.17
C PHE A 119 25.51 -23.05 34.52
N ILE A 120 25.68 -23.61 33.32
CA ILE A 120 26.95 -23.61 32.57
C ILE A 120 26.70 -23.01 31.18
N ALA A 121 27.50 -22.00 30.78
CA ALA A 121 27.56 -21.46 29.41
C ALA A 121 29.00 -21.60 28.90
N ILE A 122 29.20 -22.57 27.98
CA ILE A 122 30.52 -23.06 27.59
C ILE A 122 31.38 -21.95 26.97
N ASN A 123 30.90 -21.32 25.88
CA ASN A 123 31.66 -20.28 25.19
C ASN A 123 31.87 -19.02 26.02
N ASP A 124 31.05 -18.80 27.03
CA ASP A 124 31.15 -17.67 27.92
C ASP A 124 32.05 -17.94 29.12
N ASN A 125 32.59 -19.17 29.23
CA ASN A 125 33.37 -19.65 30.35
C ASN A 125 32.67 -19.39 31.71
N PHE A 126 31.36 -19.56 31.73
CA PHE A 126 30.55 -19.33 32.90
C PHE A 126 30.06 -20.63 33.50
N ASP A 127 30.33 -20.83 34.78
CA ASP A 127 29.83 -21.93 35.58
C ASP A 127 29.41 -21.39 36.95
N SER A 128 28.14 -21.53 37.30
CA SER A 128 27.59 -21.01 38.55
C SER A 128 28.10 -21.73 39.81
N ALA A 129 28.77 -22.84 39.68
CA ALA A 129 29.36 -23.59 40.79
C ALA A 129 30.84 -23.24 41.05
N ASP A 130 31.44 -22.36 40.25
CA ASP A 130 32.83 -21.95 40.44
C ASP A 130 32.90 -20.72 41.39
N ASP A 131 33.57 -20.89 42.55
CA ASP A 131 33.70 -19.83 43.57
C ASP A 131 34.49 -18.61 43.11
N THR A 132 35.24 -18.68 42.00
CA THR A 132 35.84 -17.51 41.38
C THR A 132 34.82 -16.59 40.63
N ALA A 133 33.54 -17.00 40.65
CA ALA A 133 32.42 -16.32 39.99
C ALA A 133 32.12 -14.90 40.54
N ALA A 134 32.68 -14.48 41.67
CA ALA A 134 32.52 -13.09 42.18
C ALA A 134 32.98 -12.01 41.16
N SER A 135 34.02 -12.33 40.39
CA SER A 135 34.48 -11.45 39.26
C SER A 135 33.63 -11.60 38.01
N ASN A 136 32.91 -12.72 37.84
CA ASN A 136 32.04 -12.99 36.66
C ASN A 136 30.67 -12.27 36.75
N ASN A 137 30.23 -11.84 37.97
CA ASN A 137 28.96 -11.13 38.16
C ASN A 137 28.89 -9.80 37.40
N ILE A 138 30.01 -9.19 37.03
CA ILE A 138 30.06 -7.95 36.22
C ILE A 138 30.13 -8.27 34.73
N ILE A 139 30.73 -9.40 34.32
CA ILE A 139 30.94 -9.75 32.91
C ILE A 139 29.62 -10.15 32.25
N ILE A 140 28.73 -10.84 32.95
CA ILE A 140 27.43 -11.30 32.38
C ILE A 140 26.50 -10.13 32.05
N PRO A 141 26.20 -9.18 32.95
CA PRO A 141 25.42 -8.00 32.63
C PRO A 141 26.03 -7.22 31.46
N PHE A 142 27.37 -7.11 31.40
CA PHE A 142 28.07 -6.39 30.35
C PHE A 142 27.96 -7.09 28.99
N LYS A 143 28.15 -8.41 28.90
CA LYS A 143 27.91 -9.21 27.68
C LYS A 143 26.46 -9.11 27.22
N ASN A 144 25.50 -9.18 28.12
CA ASN A 144 24.08 -9.03 27.81
C ASN A 144 23.74 -7.62 27.31
N LEU A 145 24.35 -6.58 27.88
CA LEU A 145 24.21 -5.21 27.43
C LEU A 145 24.76 -5.02 25.99
N ILE A 146 25.93 -5.60 25.70
CA ILE A 146 26.54 -5.57 24.36
C ILE A 146 25.63 -6.28 23.36
N ASN A 147 25.09 -7.46 23.69
CA ASN A 147 24.19 -8.21 22.82
C ASN A 147 22.88 -7.44 22.56
N ASP A 148 22.33 -6.77 23.56
CA ASP A 148 21.15 -5.92 23.40
C ASP A 148 21.43 -4.70 22.51
N ALA A 149 22.58 -4.05 22.72
CA ALA A 149 23.03 -2.95 21.87
C ALA A 149 23.23 -3.38 20.41
N TYR A 150 23.82 -4.57 20.19
CA TYR A 150 23.99 -5.14 18.85
C TYR A 150 22.65 -5.44 18.15
N CYS A 151 21.70 -6.07 18.84
CA CYS A 151 20.36 -6.32 18.32
C CYS A 151 19.63 -4.99 17.98
N ARG A 152 19.79 -3.97 18.80
CA ARG A 152 19.26 -2.62 18.56
C ARG A 152 19.87 -2.00 17.31
N ASP A 153 21.19 -2.04 17.16
CA ASP A 153 21.91 -1.50 16.01
C ASP A 153 21.50 -2.19 14.70
N ILE A 154 21.44 -3.52 14.68
CA ILE A 154 20.92 -4.29 13.52
C ILE A 154 19.50 -3.87 13.18
N SER A 155 18.61 -3.75 14.17
CA SER A 155 17.24 -3.35 13.92
C SER A 155 17.14 -1.95 13.30
N ILE A 156 17.96 -1.00 13.75
CA ILE A 156 18.04 0.36 13.19
C ILE A 156 18.52 0.28 11.73
N LYS A 157 19.59 -0.47 11.45
CA LYS A 157 20.14 -0.65 10.11
C LYS A 157 19.14 -1.26 9.14
N ILE A 158 18.43 -2.32 9.55
CA ILE A 158 17.38 -2.95 8.74
C ILE A 158 16.25 -1.97 8.44
N ARG A 159 15.76 -1.23 9.44
CA ARG A 159 14.69 -0.24 9.25
C ARG A 159 15.11 0.87 8.28
N SER A 160 16.31 1.41 8.46
CA SER A 160 16.87 2.43 7.58
C SER A 160 17.01 1.91 6.14
N HIS A 161 17.55 0.70 5.96
CA HIS A 161 17.68 0.08 4.65
C HIS A 161 16.31 -0.13 3.96
N LEU A 162 15.31 -0.63 4.70
CA LEU A 162 13.95 -0.80 4.17
C LEU A 162 13.30 0.55 3.84
N GLU A 163 13.58 1.60 4.60
CA GLU A 163 13.08 2.95 4.33
C GLU A 163 13.68 3.51 3.02
N VAL A 164 14.98 3.36 2.82
CA VAL A 164 15.65 3.74 1.57
C VAL A 164 15.06 3.00 0.38
N LYS A 165 14.82 1.69 0.49
CA LYS A 165 14.16 0.90 -0.56
C LYS A 165 12.76 1.42 -0.87
N ARG A 166 11.95 1.71 0.15
CA ARG A 166 10.61 2.29 -0.04
C ARG A 166 10.66 3.63 -0.79
N LYS A 167 11.59 4.52 -0.40
CA LYS A 167 11.78 5.83 -1.05
C LYS A 167 12.22 5.72 -2.51
N ARG A 168 12.91 4.62 -2.87
CA ARG A 168 13.28 4.30 -4.26
C ARG A 168 12.15 3.67 -5.08
N GLY A 169 10.98 3.44 -4.49
CA GLY A 169 9.86 2.78 -5.16
C GLY A 169 10.01 1.26 -5.29
N GLU A 170 10.91 0.64 -4.54
CA GLU A 170 11.04 -0.80 -4.50
C GLU A 170 9.92 -1.45 -3.69
N PHE A 171 9.32 -2.51 -4.23
CA PHE A 171 8.30 -3.28 -3.52
C PHE A 171 8.93 -4.22 -2.51
N ILE A 172 8.71 -3.97 -1.22
CA ILE A 172 9.26 -4.78 -0.12
C ILE A 172 8.25 -5.72 0.55
N GLY A 173 7.02 -5.77 0.07
CA GLY A 173 5.99 -6.67 0.61
C GLY A 173 6.38 -8.14 0.45
N ALA A 174 5.96 -9.02 1.35
CA ALA A 174 6.27 -10.45 1.28
C ALA A 174 5.66 -11.13 0.04
N PHE A 175 4.47 -10.71 -0.38
CA PHE A 175 3.73 -11.26 -1.51
C PHE A 175 3.23 -10.13 -2.41
N ALA A 176 3.29 -10.34 -3.74
CA ALA A 176 2.67 -9.42 -4.69
C ALA A 176 1.15 -9.35 -4.48
N VAL A 177 0.56 -8.18 -4.80
CA VAL A 177 -0.90 -8.00 -4.79
C VAL A 177 -1.50 -8.74 -5.98
N TYR A 178 -2.74 -9.23 -5.86
CA TYR A 178 -3.47 -9.87 -6.96
C TYR A 178 -3.49 -8.95 -8.19
N GLY A 179 -3.25 -9.47 -9.37
CA GLY A 179 -3.03 -8.70 -10.60
C GLY A 179 -1.55 -8.43 -10.91
N TYR A 180 -0.66 -8.67 -9.94
CA TYR A 180 0.79 -8.50 -10.10
C TYR A 180 1.55 -9.74 -9.64
N MET A 181 2.73 -9.95 -10.23
CA MET A 181 3.72 -10.93 -9.81
C MET A 181 5.05 -10.23 -9.53
N ARG A 182 5.95 -10.91 -8.83
CA ARG A 182 7.31 -10.42 -8.64
C ARG A 182 8.14 -10.64 -9.89
N GLY A 183 8.83 -9.60 -10.31
CA GLY A 183 9.80 -9.68 -11.39
C GLY A 183 11.04 -10.52 -11.02
N LYS A 184 11.90 -10.74 -12.00
CA LYS A 184 13.23 -11.35 -11.78
C LYS A 184 14.01 -10.57 -10.73
N ASP A 185 13.95 -9.25 -10.76
CA ASP A 185 14.36 -8.37 -9.66
C ASP A 185 13.29 -8.45 -8.58
N LYS A 186 13.56 -9.16 -7.48
CA LYS A 186 12.61 -9.46 -6.39
C LYS A 186 11.83 -8.26 -5.84
N ASN A 187 12.31 -7.04 -6.07
CA ASN A 187 11.72 -5.81 -5.57
C ASN A 187 10.87 -5.05 -6.61
N LYS A 188 10.64 -5.62 -7.81
CA LYS A 188 9.79 -5.03 -8.85
C LYS A 188 8.50 -5.81 -9.02
N LEU A 189 7.41 -5.08 -9.24
CA LEU A 189 6.12 -5.64 -9.61
C LEU A 189 5.99 -5.67 -11.14
N ILE A 190 5.54 -6.81 -11.66
CA ILE A 190 5.20 -7.01 -13.07
C ILE A 190 3.74 -7.40 -13.14
N VAL A 191 3.03 -6.95 -14.19
CA VAL A 191 1.63 -7.31 -14.41
C VAL A 191 1.50 -8.82 -14.66
N ASP A 192 0.58 -9.44 -13.94
CA ASP A 192 0.13 -10.81 -14.18
C ASP A 192 -1.00 -10.78 -15.22
N PRO A 193 -0.82 -11.26 -16.46
CA PRO A 193 -1.81 -11.08 -17.51
C PRO A 193 -3.19 -11.62 -17.17
N TYR A 194 -3.26 -12.81 -16.54
CA TYR A 194 -4.54 -13.42 -16.17
C TYR A 194 -5.22 -12.65 -15.03
N ALA A 195 -4.52 -12.45 -13.93
CA ALA A 195 -5.09 -11.78 -12.76
C ALA A 195 -5.40 -10.30 -13.04
N ALA A 196 -4.66 -9.64 -13.93
CA ALA A 196 -4.91 -8.27 -14.35
C ALA A 196 -6.23 -8.12 -15.12
N GLU A 197 -6.57 -9.07 -16.01
CA GLU A 197 -7.88 -9.04 -16.70
C GLU A 197 -9.03 -9.18 -15.70
N ILE A 198 -8.91 -10.03 -14.69
CA ILE A 198 -9.94 -10.14 -13.63
C ILE A 198 -10.07 -8.82 -12.85
N VAL A 199 -8.95 -8.13 -12.58
CA VAL A 199 -8.99 -6.80 -11.95
C VAL A 199 -9.75 -5.81 -12.83
N LYS A 200 -9.49 -5.76 -14.14
CA LYS A 200 -10.22 -4.90 -15.09
C LYS A 200 -11.71 -5.21 -15.11
N GLU A 201 -12.08 -6.49 -15.11
CA GLU A 201 -13.48 -6.93 -15.04
C GLU A 201 -14.17 -6.47 -13.76
N ILE A 202 -13.50 -6.56 -12.59
CA ILE A 202 -14.03 -6.07 -11.32
C ILE A 202 -14.33 -4.57 -11.39
N PHE A 203 -13.43 -3.77 -11.98
CA PHE A 203 -13.63 -2.34 -12.18
C PHE A 203 -14.77 -2.07 -13.17
N GLY A 204 -14.86 -2.81 -14.28
CA GLY A 204 -15.94 -2.73 -15.25
C GLY A 204 -17.31 -3.03 -14.64
N MET A 205 -17.47 -4.16 -13.94
CA MET A 205 -18.70 -4.53 -13.22
C MET A 205 -19.12 -3.47 -12.21
N LYS A 206 -18.15 -2.83 -11.53
CA LYS A 206 -18.45 -1.75 -10.59
C LYS A 206 -18.94 -0.49 -11.29
N MET A 207 -18.37 -0.12 -12.43
CA MET A 207 -18.87 0.98 -13.30
C MET A 207 -20.28 0.71 -13.82
N ASP A 208 -20.61 -0.52 -14.13
CA ASP A 208 -21.96 -0.95 -14.52
C ASP A 208 -22.95 -0.95 -13.35
N GLY A 209 -22.47 -0.62 -12.15
CA GLY A 209 -23.31 -0.41 -10.96
C GLY A 209 -23.53 -1.64 -10.10
N MET A 210 -22.81 -2.73 -10.32
CA MET A 210 -22.92 -3.91 -9.47
C MET A 210 -22.45 -3.62 -8.05
N SER A 211 -23.12 -4.22 -7.06
CA SER A 211 -22.67 -4.17 -5.67
C SER A 211 -21.43 -5.04 -5.49
N GLN A 212 -20.61 -4.73 -4.48
CA GLN A 212 -19.41 -5.54 -4.19
C GLN A 212 -19.76 -7.00 -3.91
N GLN A 213 -20.91 -7.27 -3.29
CA GLN A 213 -21.38 -8.63 -3.05
C GLN A 213 -21.75 -9.32 -4.37
N ALA A 214 -22.51 -8.62 -5.25
CA ALA A 214 -22.88 -9.19 -6.55
C ALA A 214 -21.67 -9.49 -7.44
N ILE A 215 -20.63 -8.65 -7.39
CA ILE A 215 -19.35 -8.90 -8.08
C ILE A 215 -18.67 -10.15 -7.49
N ALA A 216 -18.61 -10.26 -6.16
CA ALA A 216 -18.02 -11.44 -5.51
C ALA A 216 -18.77 -12.73 -5.87
N ASP A 217 -20.11 -12.69 -5.89
CA ASP A 217 -20.96 -13.82 -6.26
C ASP A 217 -20.76 -14.23 -7.73
N GLU A 218 -20.63 -13.25 -8.63
CA GLU A 218 -20.35 -13.48 -10.05
C GLU A 218 -19.00 -14.16 -10.26
N LEU A 219 -17.93 -13.64 -9.64
CA LEU A 219 -16.58 -14.22 -9.71
C LEU A 219 -16.57 -15.66 -9.16
N ASN A 220 -17.30 -15.91 -8.07
CA ASN A 220 -17.42 -17.25 -7.49
C ASN A 220 -18.23 -18.20 -8.40
N SER A 221 -19.28 -17.70 -9.08
CA SER A 221 -20.09 -18.50 -10.01
C SER A 221 -19.31 -18.91 -11.25
N LEU A 222 -18.40 -18.03 -11.72
CA LEU A 222 -17.48 -18.29 -12.83
C LEU A 222 -16.29 -19.19 -12.42
N GLY A 223 -16.18 -19.58 -11.15
CA GLY A 223 -15.09 -20.41 -10.65
C GLY A 223 -13.74 -19.71 -10.57
N ILE A 224 -13.72 -18.36 -10.63
CA ILE A 224 -12.49 -17.57 -10.57
C ILE A 224 -11.91 -17.64 -9.16
N LEU A 225 -10.64 -18.05 -9.06
CA LEU A 225 -9.97 -18.22 -7.78
C LEU A 225 -9.82 -16.88 -7.05
N SER A 226 -10.11 -16.89 -5.75
CA SER A 226 -9.86 -15.73 -4.89
C SER A 226 -8.36 -15.44 -4.79
N PRO A 227 -7.95 -14.20 -4.43
CA PRO A 227 -6.53 -13.85 -4.31
C PRO A 227 -5.70 -14.79 -3.43
N ALA A 228 -6.30 -15.37 -2.40
CA ALA A 228 -5.63 -16.30 -1.50
C ALA A 228 -5.41 -17.68 -2.16
N GLU A 229 -6.43 -18.22 -2.82
CA GLU A 229 -6.34 -19.51 -3.52
C GLU A 229 -5.44 -19.42 -4.75
N TYR A 230 -5.52 -18.34 -5.51
CA TYR A 230 -4.66 -18.07 -6.65
C TYR A 230 -3.17 -18.07 -6.26
N LYS A 231 -2.83 -17.44 -5.14
CA LYS A 231 -1.45 -17.47 -4.62
C LYS A 231 -1.00 -18.87 -4.20
N LYS A 232 -1.89 -19.68 -3.64
CA LYS A 232 -1.57 -21.07 -3.28
C LYS A 232 -1.31 -21.91 -4.53
N GLU A 233 -2.12 -21.75 -5.56
CA GLU A 233 -1.97 -22.47 -6.83
C GLU A 233 -0.64 -22.13 -7.53
N GLN A 234 -0.17 -20.89 -7.40
CA GLN A 234 1.15 -20.48 -7.87
C GLN A 234 2.32 -20.97 -7.00
N GLY A 235 2.07 -21.87 -6.06
CA GLY A 235 3.11 -22.46 -5.18
C GLY A 235 3.68 -21.48 -4.15
N SER A 236 3.00 -20.33 -3.89
CA SER A 236 3.44 -19.41 -2.86
C SER A 236 3.14 -20.00 -1.47
N GLY A 237 4.10 -19.95 -0.55
CA GLY A 237 3.93 -20.36 0.86
C GLY A 237 2.96 -19.48 1.67
N TYR A 238 1.99 -18.82 0.99
CA TYR A 238 1.01 -17.93 1.61
C TYR A 238 0.06 -18.71 2.51
N LYS A 239 0.12 -18.44 3.83
CA LYS A 239 -0.83 -18.96 4.83
C LYS A 239 -1.63 -17.79 5.39
N THR A 240 -2.97 -17.90 5.44
CA THR A 240 -3.83 -16.93 6.10
C THR A 240 -4.41 -17.51 7.37
N VAL A 241 -4.37 -16.75 8.46
CA VAL A 241 -4.91 -17.16 9.78
C VAL A 241 -6.44 -17.10 9.81
N PHE A 242 -7.06 -16.34 8.89
CA PHE A 242 -8.50 -16.06 8.87
C PHE A 242 -9.29 -16.97 7.93
N GLN A 243 -8.73 -18.09 7.48
CA GLN A 243 -9.45 -18.99 6.59
C GLN A 243 -10.37 -19.91 7.41
N THR A 244 -11.68 -19.69 7.32
CA THR A 244 -12.71 -20.48 8.00
C THR A 244 -13.20 -21.68 7.17
N HIS A 245 -12.89 -21.73 5.87
CA HIS A 245 -13.32 -22.76 4.93
C HIS A 245 -12.14 -23.43 4.25
N SER A 246 -12.31 -24.66 3.76
CA SER A 246 -11.27 -25.42 3.05
C SER A 246 -10.72 -24.70 1.81
N LYS A 247 -11.57 -23.92 1.10
CA LYS A 247 -11.18 -23.04 -0.02
C LYS A 247 -11.70 -21.64 0.22
N ALA A 248 -10.84 -20.64 0.06
CA ALA A 248 -11.22 -19.24 0.17
C ALA A 248 -12.00 -18.80 -1.06
N LYS A 249 -13.13 -18.12 -0.86
CA LYS A 249 -13.98 -17.53 -1.92
C LYS A 249 -13.80 -16.02 -1.99
N TRP A 250 -14.20 -15.42 -3.11
CA TRP A 250 -14.36 -13.97 -3.20
C TRP A 250 -15.43 -13.50 -2.22
N THR A 251 -15.18 -12.38 -1.58
CA THR A 251 -16.09 -11.69 -0.65
C THR A 251 -16.23 -10.24 -1.05
N ALA A 252 -17.31 -9.58 -0.62
CA ALA A 252 -17.51 -8.14 -0.84
C ALA A 252 -16.32 -7.31 -0.34
N MET A 253 -15.70 -7.72 0.79
CA MET A 253 -14.52 -7.05 1.35
C MET A 253 -13.27 -7.25 0.48
N ALA A 254 -13.08 -8.42 -0.14
CA ALA A 254 -11.98 -8.67 -1.05
C ALA A 254 -12.12 -7.80 -2.31
N VAL A 255 -13.32 -7.71 -2.87
CA VAL A 255 -13.65 -6.82 -3.99
C VAL A 255 -13.40 -5.36 -3.62
N MET A 256 -13.85 -4.91 -2.43
CA MET A 256 -13.62 -3.54 -1.97
C MET A 256 -12.13 -3.21 -1.84
N ARG A 257 -11.32 -4.14 -1.33
CA ARG A 257 -9.85 -3.97 -1.25
C ARG A 257 -9.21 -3.82 -2.63
N VAL A 258 -9.72 -4.52 -3.65
CA VAL A 258 -9.26 -4.34 -5.04
C VAL A 258 -9.64 -2.94 -5.52
N LEU A 259 -10.89 -2.53 -5.39
CA LEU A 259 -11.41 -1.25 -5.90
C LEU A 259 -10.79 0.00 -5.24
N THR A 260 -10.26 -0.13 -4.01
CA THR A 260 -9.68 1.00 -3.25
C THR A 260 -8.16 1.01 -3.19
N ASN A 261 -7.49 0.06 -3.82
CA ASN A 261 -6.04 -0.04 -3.73
C ASN A 261 -5.36 0.71 -4.90
N GLU A 262 -4.67 1.78 -4.59
CA GLU A 262 -3.96 2.62 -5.57
C GLU A 262 -2.79 1.93 -6.29
N ILE A 263 -2.42 0.73 -5.87
CA ILE A 263 -1.40 -0.07 -6.56
C ILE A 263 -1.81 -0.35 -8.02
N TYR A 264 -3.11 -0.46 -8.31
CA TYR A 264 -3.62 -0.72 -9.65
C TYR A 264 -3.45 0.44 -10.64
N VAL A 265 -3.19 1.65 -10.13
CA VAL A 265 -2.86 2.84 -10.94
C VAL A 265 -1.36 3.14 -10.97
N GLY A 266 -0.53 2.15 -10.61
CA GLY A 266 0.93 2.31 -10.59
C GLY A 266 1.48 3.05 -9.38
N THR A 267 0.65 3.39 -8.38
CA THR A 267 1.07 4.09 -7.17
C THR A 267 1.39 3.09 -6.07
N LEU A 268 2.64 3.09 -5.61
CA LEU A 268 3.11 2.23 -4.53
C LEU A 268 3.06 2.98 -3.19
N ILE A 269 2.22 2.51 -2.26
CA ILE A 269 2.08 3.07 -0.92
C ILE A 269 2.58 2.07 0.11
N GLN A 270 3.64 2.42 0.81
CA GLN A 270 4.30 1.57 1.79
C GLN A 270 4.57 2.31 3.11
N GLY A 271 5.01 1.59 4.15
CA GLY A 271 5.31 2.19 5.44
C GLY A 271 4.08 2.56 6.27
N LYS A 272 2.92 1.92 6.02
CA LYS A 272 1.64 2.16 6.70
C LYS A 272 1.66 1.77 8.18
N GLU A 273 2.58 0.87 8.56
CA GLU A 273 2.71 0.34 9.92
C GLU A 273 4.19 0.32 10.33
N SER A 274 4.43 0.45 11.63
CA SER A 274 5.75 0.28 12.23
C SER A 274 5.62 -0.44 13.58
N THR A 275 6.75 -0.93 14.10
CA THR A 275 6.84 -1.39 15.48
C THR A 275 7.59 -0.34 16.30
N PRO A 276 7.21 -0.05 17.57
CA PRO A 276 7.88 0.95 18.40
C PRO A 276 9.38 0.68 18.54
N ASN A 277 9.73 -0.58 18.78
CA ASN A 277 11.13 -1.01 18.88
C ASN A 277 11.26 -2.50 18.48
N TYR A 278 12.48 -3.04 18.48
CA TYR A 278 12.74 -4.43 18.10
C TYR A 278 12.22 -5.46 19.13
N LYS A 279 11.98 -5.07 20.38
CA LYS A 279 11.45 -5.94 21.45
C LYS A 279 9.94 -6.05 21.40
N VAL A 280 9.24 -5.03 20.89
CA VAL A 280 7.77 -4.97 20.81
C VAL A 280 7.32 -5.39 19.43
N LYS A 281 6.64 -6.53 19.34
CA LYS A 281 6.15 -7.09 18.05
C LYS A 281 4.80 -6.52 17.62
N VAL A 282 4.16 -5.69 18.45
CA VAL A 282 2.88 -5.05 18.12
C VAL A 282 3.11 -4.00 17.04
N ARG A 283 2.35 -4.11 15.95
CA ARG A 283 2.37 -3.13 14.84
C ARG A 283 1.40 -2.01 15.13
N GLU A 284 1.89 -0.79 15.01
CA GLU A 284 1.10 0.43 15.13
C GLU A 284 0.92 1.06 13.75
N LYS A 285 -0.30 1.53 13.47
CA LYS A 285 -0.60 2.24 12.22
C LYS A 285 -0.01 3.64 12.28
N LYS A 286 0.67 4.04 11.21
CA LYS A 286 1.17 5.39 11.02
C LYS A 286 0.09 6.32 10.45
N PRO A 287 0.12 7.63 10.78
CA PRO A 287 -0.68 8.63 10.09
C PRO A 287 -0.43 8.59 8.57
N GLN A 288 -1.42 9.00 7.78
CA GLN A 288 -1.33 8.93 6.31
C GLN A 288 -0.22 9.83 5.74
N GLU A 289 0.09 10.93 6.43
CA GLU A 289 1.16 11.88 6.07
C GLU A 289 2.56 11.25 6.14
N GLU A 290 2.73 10.21 6.96
CA GLU A 290 4.00 9.48 7.08
C GLU A 290 4.14 8.31 6.10
N TRP A 291 3.11 8.02 5.33
CA TRP A 291 3.19 6.94 4.35
C TRP A 291 4.10 7.33 3.19
N ILE A 292 4.93 6.41 2.76
CA ILE A 292 5.77 6.61 1.59
C ILE A 292 4.94 6.26 0.35
N ARG A 293 4.64 7.29 -0.45
CA ARG A 293 3.85 7.21 -1.67
C ARG A 293 4.73 7.52 -2.87
N ILE A 294 4.85 6.57 -3.80
CA ILE A 294 5.63 6.72 -5.04
C ILE A 294 4.69 6.48 -6.22
N GLU A 295 4.51 7.50 -7.03
CA GLU A 295 3.71 7.43 -8.25
C GLU A 295 4.53 6.82 -9.40
N ASN A 296 3.85 6.12 -10.32
CA ASN A 296 4.46 5.46 -11.48
C ASN A 296 5.61 4.50 -11.11
N ALA A 297 5.50 3.83 -9.94
CA ALA A 297 6.51 2.88 -9.47
C ALA A 297 6.51 1.56 -10.28
N HIS A 298 5.41 1.25 -10.94
CA HIS A 298 5.22 0.05 -11.76
C HIS A 298 4.11 0.29 -12.80
N GLU A 299 3.97 -0.63 -13.74
CA GLU A 299 2.94 -0.57 -14.79
C GLU A 299 1.53 -0.60 -14.17
N ALA A 300 0.68 0.33 -14.59
CA ALA A 300 -0.70 0.42 -14.13
C ALA A 300 -1.60 -0.58 -14.87
N ILE A 301 -2.48 -1.28 -14.15
CA ILE A 301 -3.53 -2.15 -14.73
C ILE A 301 -4.77 -1.32 -15.09
N ILE A 302 -5.08 -0.31 -14.27
CA ILE A 302 -6.26 0.56 -14.39
C ILE A 302 -5.78 2.00 -14.63
N SER A 303 -6.49 2.73 -15.49
CA SER A 303 -6.22 4.14 -15.68
C SER A 303 -6.53 4.94 -14.40
N ARG A 304 -5.78 6.04 -14.16
CA ARG A 304 -6.06 6.92 -13.02
C ARG A 304 -7.49 7.49 -13.08
N ALA A 305 -7.96 7.84 -14.28
CA ALA A 305 -9.31 8.34 -14.50
C ALA A 305 -10.38 7.32 -14.07
N ASP A 306 -10.26 6.05 -14.48
CA ASP A 306 -11.21 5.01 -14.09
C ASP A 306 -11.18 4.75 -12.58
N PHE A 307 -10.01 4.81 -11.95
CA PHE A 307 -9.88 4.66 -10.50
C PHE A 307 -10.56 5.80 -9.73
N GLU A 308 -10.40 7.05 -10.18
CA GLU A 308 -11.04 8.23 -9.59
C GLU A 308 -12.56 8.15 -9.73
N ILE A 309 -13.07 7.71 -10.89
CA ILE A 309 -14.50 7.47 -11.10
C ILE A 309 -15.03 6.42 -10.12
N ILE A 310 -14.32 5.30 -9.95
CA ILE A 310 -14.72 4.26 -8.99
C ILE A 310 -14.67 4.77 -7.56
N SER A 311 -13.67 5.56 -7.19
CA SER A 311 -13.57 6.18 -5.86
C SER A 311 -14.77 7.09 -5.57
N ASP A 312 -15.17 7.90 -6.56
CA ASP A 312 -16.37 8.74 -6.50
C ASP A 312 -17.66 7.90 -6.37
N ILE A 313 -17.80 6.82 -7.17
CA ILE A 313 -18.95 5.89 -7.08
C ILE A 313 -19.05 5.25 -5.68
N ILE A 314 -17.93 4.91 -5.08
CA ILE A 314 -17.88 4.29 -3.74
C ILE A 314 -18.31 5.29 -2.66
N GLN A 315 -17.94 6.56 -2.79
CA GLN A 315 -18.30 7.61 -1.84
C GLN A 315 -19.79 8.02 -1.94
N LYS A 316 -20.40 7.89 -3.13
CA LYS A 316 -21.80 8.22 -3.32
C LYS A 316 -22.71 7.18 -2.62
N ASP A 317 -23.73 7.68 -1.89
CA ASP A 317 -24.73 6.81 -1.24
C ASP A 317 -25.60 6.12 -2.29
N THR A 318 -25.18 4.93 -2.72
CA THR A 318 -25.91 4.10 -3.67
C THR A 318 -26.37 2.83 -3.01
N ARG A 319 -27.71 2.65 -2.91
CA ARG A 319 -28.32 1.42 -2.39
C ARG A 319 -28.89 0.61 -3.53
N VAL A 320 -28.58 -0.68 -3.56
CA VAL A 320 -29.16 -1.63 -4.50
C VAL A 320 -30.55 -2.02 -3.99
N THR A 321 -31.55 -1.95 -4.86
CA THR A 321 -32.91 -2.40 -4.52
C THR A 321 -32.89 -3.90 -4.24
N ALA A 322 -33.65 -4.35 -3.24
CA ALA A 322 -33.77 -5.76 -2.90
C ALA A 322 -34.11 -6.61 -4.14
N GLY A 323 -33.40 -7.71 -4.32
CA GLY A 323 -33.56 -8.60 -5.48
C GLY A 323 -32.86 -8.15 -6.77
N LYS A 324 -32.18 -6.98 -6.79
CA LYS A 324 -31.37 -6.54 -7.93
C LYS A 324 -29.89 -6.67 -7.64
N ARG A 325 -29.08 -6.97 -8.68
CA ARG A 325 -27.62 -7.07 -8.57
C ARG A 325 -26.91 -5.73 -8.77
N ALA A 326 -27.56 -4.80 -9.50
CA ALA A 326 -26.98 -3.50 -9.84
C ALA A 326 -27.93 -2.34 -9.51
N VAL A 327 -27.36 -1.16 -9.32
CA VAL A 327 -28.10 0.10 -9.13
C VAL A 327 -28.62 0.65 -10.47
N SER A 328 -29.62 1.54 -10.43
CA SER A 328 -30.11 2.23 -11.63
C SER A 328 -29.05 3.20 -12.17
N ILE A 329 -29.15 3.56 -13.46
CA ILE A 329 -28.17 4.39 -14.18
C ILE A 329 -27.85 5.67 -13.41
N TYR A 330 -28.85 6.37 -12.92
CA TYR A 330 -28.70 7.69 -12.27
C TYR A 330 -28.51 7.62 -10.75
N SER A 331 -28.46 6.42 -10.17
CA SER A 331 -28.32 6.28 -8.71
C SER A 331 -27.04 6.93 -8.20
N GLY A 332 -27.18 7.88 -7.24
CA GLY A 332 -26.08 8.64 -6.67
C GLY A 332 -25.62 9.86 -7.47
N TYR A 333 -26.27 10.16 -8.63
CA TYR A 333 -25.86 11.27 -9.52
C TYR A 333 -26.92 12.37 -9.64
N LEU A 334 -28.16 12.10 -9.24
CA LEU A 334 -29.24 13.09 -9.28
C LEU A 334 -29.35 13.82 -7.94
N VAL A 335 -29.29 15.14 -7.99
CA VAL A 335 -29.37 16.02 -6.83
C VAL A 335 -30.44 17.08 -7.09
N CYS A 336 -31.19 17.41 -6.05
CA CYS A 336 -32.10 18.54 -6.05
C CYS A 336 -31.29 19.85 -6.06
N ALA A 337 -31.54 20.74 -7.01
CA ALA A 337 -30.81 21.99 -7.14
C ALA A 337 -31.04 22.94 -5.93
N ASP A 338 -32.23 22.90 -5.31
CA ASP A 338 -32.60 23.85 -4.26
C ASP A 338 -32.10 23.39 -2.87
N CYS A 339 -32.23 22.11 -2.54
CA CYS A 339 -31.88 21.63 -1.19
C CYS A 339 -30.60 20.76 -1.14
N GLY A 340 -29.96 20.48 -2.26
CA GLY A 340 -28.76 19.63 -2.32
C GLY A 340 -28.97 18.15 -1.97
N CYS A 341 -30.19 17.73 -1.69
CA CYS A 341 -30.48 16.34 -1.34
C CYS A 341 -30.52 15.43 -2.57
N SER A 342 -30.09 14.17 -2.40
CA SER A 342 -30.19 13.17 -3.46
C SER A 342 -31.63 12.89 -3.87
N MET A 343 -31.86 12.55 -5.15
CA MET A 343 -33.17 12.18 -5.64
C MET A 343 -33.37 10.66 -5.60
N VAL A 344 -34.57 10.23 -5.17
CA VAL A 344 -34.94 8.82 -4.98
C VAL A 344 -35.80 8.34 -6.14
N ARG A 345 -35.40 7.20 -6.73
CA ARG A 345 -36.15 6.52 -7.78
C ARG A 345 -37.43 5.91 -7.22
N LYS A 346 -38.56 6.17 -7.86
CA LYS A 346 -39.87 5.59 -7.55
C LYS A 346 -40.52 4.98 -8.77
N LYS A 347 -41.34 3.96 -8.54
CA LYS A 347 -42.18 3.34 -9.53
C LYS A 347 -43.66 3.63 -9.17
N ALA A 348 -44.46 3.94 -10.16
CA ALA A 348 -45.91 4.00 -10.07
C ALA A 348 -46.51 3.17 -11.19
N TYR A 349 -47.68 2.62 -10.94
CA TYR A 349 -48.43 1.80 -11.87
C TYR A 349 -49.74 2.49 -12.19
N SER A 350 -50.08 2.54 -13.47
CA SER A 350 -51.42 2.96 -13.92
C SER A 350 -51.93 1.90 -14.90
N GLY A 351 -52.82 1.03 -14.42
CA GLY A 351 -53.19 -0.20 -15.11
C GLY A 351 -51.95 -1.12 -15.29
N SER A 352 -51.71 -1.53 -16.50
CA SER A 352 -50.55 -2.36 -16.88
C SER A 352 -49.23 -1.57 -17.14
N PHE A 353 -49.30 -0.24 -17.11
CA PHE A 353 -48.14 0.60 -17.41
C PHE A 353 -47.32 0.94 -16.17
N GLU A 354 -46.01 0.69 -16.20
CA GLU A 354 -45.05 1.08 -15.17
C GLU A 354 -44.47 2.47 -15.51
N TYR A 355 -44.59 3.42 -14.57
CA TYR A 355 -43.98 4.74 -14.68
C TYR A 355 -42.85 4.86 -13.67
N VAL A 356 -41.67 5.21 -14.14
CA VAL A 356 -40.48 5.43 -13.31
C VAL A 356 -40.17 6.92 -13.26
N TYR A 357 -39.95 7.42 -12.06
CA TYR A 357 -39.61 8.82 -11.84
C TYR A 357 -38.72 9.01 -10.61
N TYR A 358 -38.05 10.14 -10.55
CA TYR A 358 -37.20 10.55 -9.45
C TYR A 358 -37.84 11.70 -8.68
N VAL A 359 -37.73 11.68 -7.34
CA VAL A 359 -38.25 12.71 -6.43
C VAL A 359 -37.20 13.11 -5.41
N CYS A 360 -37.24 14.38 -4.99
CA CYS A 360 -36.36 14.91 -3.97
C CYS A 360 -36.51 14.14 -2.65
N SER A 361 -35.42 13.67 -2.04
CA SER A 361 -35.43 12.98 -0.76
C SER A 361 -35.71 13.93 0.42
N GLY A 362 -35.33 15.22 0.30
CA GLY A 362 -35.61 16.26 1.28
C GLY A 362 -37.12 16.50 1.40
N ASN A 363 -37.80 16.78 0.28
CA ASN A 363 -39.24 16.93 0.22
C ASN A 363 -40.02 15.69 0.70
N LYS A 364 -39.47 14.48 0.38
CA LYS A 364 -40.08 13.22 0.86
C LYS A 364 -40.02 13.05 2.37
N LYS A 365 -38.97 13.54 3.03
CA LYS A 365 -38.79 13.46 4.49
C LYS A 365 -39.63 14.54 5.20
N ASN A 366 -39.52 15.76 4.72
CA ASN A 366 -40.29 16.91 5.25
C ASN A 366 -40.61 17.85 4.09
N LYS A 367 -41.90 18.13 3.90
CA LYS A 367 -42.42 19.01 2.83
C LYS A 367 -42.00 20.46 2.99
N ASP A 368 -41.67 20.89 4.22
CA ASP A 368 -41.26 22.27 4.52
C ASP A 368 -39.80 22.53 4.15
N THR A 369 -38.98 21.49 3.94
CA THR A 369 -37.55 21.63 3.64
C THR A 369 -37.27 21.88 2.17
N CYS A 370 -38.17 21.50 1.27
CA CYS A 370 -38.01 21.67 -0.16
C CYS A 370 -39.33 21.54 -0.90
N SER A 371 -39.46 22.24 -2.02
CA SER A 371 -40.56 22.08 -2.96
C SER A 371 -40.56 20.72 -3.66
N SER A 372 -41.63 20.39 -4.37
CA SER A 372 -41.77 19.08 -5.02
C SER A 372 -41.01 19.00 -6.33
N HIS A 373 -39.80 18.51 -6.27
CA HIS A 373 -38.97 18.21 -7.46
C HIS A 373 -39.26 16.79 -7.97
N ARG A 374 -39.71 16.68 -9.21
CA ARG A 374 -40.05 15.39 -9.85
C ARG A 374 -39.65 15.40 -11.32
N ILE A 375 -38.93 14.37 -11.76
CA ILE A 375 -38.60 14.15 -13.18
C ILE A 375 -38.84 12.69 -13.57
N SER A 376 -39.39 12.44 -14.77
CA SER A 376 -39.57 11.08 -15.29
C SER A 376 -38.25 10.51 -15.82
N GLU A 377 -38.05 9.20 -15.67
CA GLU A 377 -36.84 8.51 -16.16
C GLU A 377 -36.70 8.65 -17.69
N ASN A 378 -37.83 8.61 -18.43
CA ASN A 378 -37.82 8.75 -19.88
C ASN A 378 -37.38 10.15 -20.36
N ALA A 379 -37.88 11.22 -19.70
CA ALA A 379 -37.45 12.59 -20.02
C ALA A 379 -35.96 12.78 -19.71
N LEU A 380 -35.51 12.23 -18.59
CA LEU A 380 -34.12 12.26 -18.19
C LEU A 380 -33.22 11.50 -19.16
N ASN A 381 -33.61 10.28 -19.58
CA ASN A 381 -32.87 9.49 -20.57
C ASN A 381 -32.73 10.25 -21.89
N LEU A 382 -33.82 10.85 -22.40
CA LEU A 382 -33.79 11.60 -23.64
C LEU A 382 -32.85 12.82 -23.56
N ALA A 383 -32.95 13.60 -22.48
CA ALA A 383 -32.14 14.78 -22.28
C ALA A 383 -30.66 14.44 -22.13
N VAL A 384 -30.34 13.47 -21.26
CA VAL A 384 -28.95 13.01 -21.01
C VAL A 384 -28.33 12.41 -22.27
N THR A 385 -29.07 11.57 -23.01
CA THR A 385 -28.54 10.96 -24.24
C THR A 385 -28.24 12.02 -25.30
N LYS A 386 -29.15 12.98 -25.54
CA LYS A 386 -28.92 14.08 -26.49
C LYS A 386 -27.73 14.95 -26.10
N THR A 387 -27.63 15.31 -24.82
CA THR A 387 -26.54 16.17 -24.34
C THR A 387 -25.20 15.44 -24.41
N LEU A 388 -25.15 14.15 -24.07
CA LEU A 388 -23.95 13.31 -24.24
C LEU A 388 -23.53 13.20 -25.72
N GLN A 389 -24.48 13.01 -26.64
CA GLN A 389 -24.18 12.96 -28.08
C GLN A 389 -23.56 14.27 -28.57
N LEU A 390 -24.12 15.42 -28.17
CA LEU A 390 -23.56 16.73 -28.51
C LEU A 390 -22.17 16.95 -27.92
N HIS A 391 -21.98 16.56 -26.67
CA HIS A 391 -20.69 16.67 -25.99
C HIS A 391 -19.61 15.80 -26.64
N LEU A 392 -19.93 14.54 -26.96
CA LEU A 392 -19.02 13.63 -27.65
C LEU A 392 -18.68 14.09 -29.08
N LYS A 393 -19.67 14.66 -29.80
CA LYS A 393 -19.41 15.27 -31.10
C LYS A 393 -18.45 16.43 -30.99
N HIS A 394 -18.65 17.32 -30.00
CA HIS A 394 -17.74 18.45 -29.75
C HIS A 394 -16.31 17.96 -29.41
N LEU A 395 -16.17 16.91 -28.62
CA LEU A 395 -14.87 16.30 -28.33
C LEU A 395 -14.20 15.73 -29.58
N ALA A 396 -14.97 15.08 -30.47
CA ALA A 396 -14.44 14.55 -31.73
C ALA A 396 -13.95 15.68 -32.66
N ASP A 397 -14.72 16.78 -32.77
CA ASP A 397 -14.36 17.95 -33.56
C ASP A 397 -13.08 18.65 -33.00
N LEU A 398 -12.92 18.69 -31.68
CA LEU A 398 -11.70 19.19 -31.01
C LEU A 398 -10.51 18.28 -31.31
N GLN A 399 -10.68 16.97 -31.25
CA GLN A 399 -9.62 15.99 -31.54
C GLN A 399 -9.15 16.11 -33.00
N GLU A 400 -10.06 16.23 -33.96
CA GLU A 400 -9.74 16.46 -35.36
C GLU A 400 -8.97 17.76 -35.55
N SER A 401 -9.42 18.85 -34.87
CA SER A 401 -8.74 20.12 -34.87
C SER A 401 -7.32 20.04 -34.33
N ILE A 402 -7.09 19.32 -33.26
CA ILE A 402 -5.74 19.10 -32.69
C ILE A 402 -4.86 18.32 -33.68
N LEU A 403 -5.41 17.29 -34.34
CA LEU A 403 -4.68 16.53 -35.34
C LEU A 403 -4.32 17.37 -36.58
N TYR A 404 -5.22 18.26 -37.03
CA TYR A 404 -4.96 19.24 -38.10
C TYR A 404 -3.83 20.18 -37.69
N ILE A 405 -3.94 20.78 -36.51
CA ILE A 405 -2.91 21.66 -35.96
C ILE A 405 -1.53 21.00 -35.92
N ARG A 406 -1.46 19.70 -35.55
CA ARG A 406 -0.21 18.97 -35.53
C ARG A 406 0.42 18.75 -36.92
N LYS A 407 -0.39 18.63 -37.96
CA LYS A 407 0.08 18.41 -39.33
C LYS A 407 0.57 19.71 -40.01
N THR A 408 0.18 20.88 -39.50
CA THR A 408 0.54 22.15 -40.10
C THR A 408 1.93 22.59 -39.63
N SER A 409 2.85 22.93 -40.54
CA SER A 409 4.26 23.24 -40.27
C SER A 409 4.47 24.43 -39.31
N CYS A 410 3.54 25.37 -39.28
CA CYS A 410 3.58 26.55 -38.40
C CYS A 410 3.56 26.19 -36.88
N ASN A 411 3.01 25.05 -36.52
CA ASN A 411 2.93 24.59 -35.11
C ASN A 411 4.18 23.81 -34.63
N SER A 412 5.00 23.31 -35.57
CA SER A 412 6.31 22.80 -35.24
C SER A 412 7.14 23.85 -34.49
N ASP A 413 7.01 25.14 -34.87
CA ASP A 413 7.77 26.22 -34.24
C ASP A 413 7.22 26.63 -32.87
N LYS A 414 5.88 26.62 -32.67
CA LYS A 414 5.29 26.85 -31.34
C LYS A 414 5.62 25.77 -30.35
N ILE A 415 5.59 24.51 -30.78
CA ILE A 415 6.05 23.37 -29.97
C ILE A 415 7.55 23.44 -29.66
N LYS A 416 8.38 23.84 -30.65
CA LYS A 416 9.81 24.12 -30.46
C LYS A 416 10.04 25.23 -29.44
N MET A 417 9.28 26.32 -29.53
CA MET A 417 9.35 27.44 -28.56
C MET A 417 8.96 27.00 -27.14
N MET A 418 7.94 26.16 -26.98
CA MET A 418 7.56 25.59 -25.67
C MET A 418 8.63 24.66 -25.12
N VAL A 419 9.33 23.90 -25.99
CA VAL A 419 10.47 23.07 -25.58
C VAL A 419 11.62 23.94 -25.09
N LEU A 420 12.00 24.96 -25.87
CA LEU A 420 13.06 25.92 -25.49
C LEU A 420 12.73 26.64 -24.18
N GLN A 421 11.47 27.05 -24.00
CA GLN A 421 11.01 27.69 -22.76
C GLN A 421 11.08 26.74 -21.57
N SER A 422 10.74 25.46 -21.77
CA SER A 422 10.86 24.43 -20.73
C SER A 422 12.32 24.16 -20.32
N GLU A 423 13.26 24.19 -21.29
CA GLU A 423 14.69 24.06 -21.01
C GLU A 423 15.23 25.29 -20.27
N LYS A 424 14.80 26.49 -20.65
CA LYS A 424 15.16 27.73 -19.94
C LYS A 424 14.69 27.69 -18.48
N ILE A 425 13.44 27.31 -18.24
CA ILE A 425 12.87 27.18 -16.87
C ILE A 425 13.67 26.16 -16.03
N LYS A 426 14.08 25.03 -16.62
CA LYS A 426 14.95 24.06 -15.93
C LYS A 426 16.31 24.66 -15.58
N GLY A 427 16.94 25.37 -16.52
CA GLY A 427 18.21 26.08 -16.29
C GLY A 427 18.10 27.14 -15.18
N ASP A 428 16.98 27.87 -15.12
CA ASP A 428 16.74 28.86 -14.06
C ASP A 428 16.59 28.18 -12.68
N ILE A 429 15.92 27.03 -12.58
CA ILE A 429 15.83 26.25 -11.33
C ILE A 429 17.22 25.77 -10.89
N GLU A 430 18.03 25.26 -11.80
CA GLU A 430 19.41 24.84 -11.49
C GLU A 430 20.27 25.99 -11.04
N LYS A 431 20.14 27.17 -11.71
CA LYS A 431 20.82 28.40 -11.32
C LYS A 431 20.45 28.84 -9.91
N TYR A 432 19.16 28.89 -9.56
CA TYR A 432 18.72 29.28 -8.22
C TYR A 432 19.17 28.29 -7.15
N ASN A 433 19.18 26.99 -7.45
CA ASN A 433 19.72 26.00 -6.54
C ASN A 433 21.22 26.16 -6.31
N ARG A 434 22.00 26.53 -7.34
CA ARG A 434 23.43 26.82 -7.22
C ARG A 434 23.67 28.07 -6.37
N LEU A 435 22.96 29.16 -6.64
CA LEU A 435 23.02 30.39 -5.83
C LEU A 435 22.69 30.13 -4.35
N LYS A 436 21.75 29.24 -4.09
CA LYS A 436 21.40 28.86 -2.71
C LYS A 436 22.55 28.13 -2.00
N LEU A 437 23.32 27.35 -2.75
CA LEU A 437 24.49 26.62 -2.26
C LEU A 437 25.65 27.62 -2.01
N GLU A 438 25.90 28.54 -2.93
CA GLU A 438 26.88 29.62 -2.78
C GLU A 438 26.55 30.51 -1.57
N CYS A 439 25.29 30.92 -1.37
CA CYS A 439 24.91 31.65 -0.15
C CYS A 439 25.15 30.86 1.15
N TYR A 440 25.00 29.52 1.12
CA TYR A 440 25.33 28.71 2.27
C TYR A 440 26.85 28.64 2.54
N GLU A 441 27.66 28.59 1.48
CA GLU A 441 29.13 28.62 1.59
C GLU A 441 29.61 29.98 2.11
N ASP A 442 29.05 31.10 1.62
CA ASP A 442 29.34 32.45 2.11
C ASP A 442 28.99 32.62 3.58
N TYR A 443 27.85 32.07 4.02
CA TYR A 443 27.50 32.05 5.44
C TYR A 443 28.49 31.22 6.28
N LYS A 444 28.91 30.05 5.78
CA LYS A 444 29.88 29.18 6.43
C LYS A 444 31.27 29.82 6.55
N ASN A 445 31.63 30.65 5.55
CA ASN A 445 32.89 31.40 5.50
C ASN A 445 32.81 32.76 6.23
N GLU A 446 31.72 33.00 6.98
CA GLU A 446 31.48 34.25 7.75
C GLU A 446 31.45 35.52 6.89
N LEU A 447 31.21 35.40 5.57
CA LEU A 447 31.11 36.53 4.64
C LEU A 447 29.76 37.25 4.73
N ILE A 448 28.71 36.54 5.16
CA ILE A 448 27.35 37.08 5.40
C ILE A 448 26.86 36.67 6.78
N THR A 449 25.99 37.51 7.36
CA THR A 449 25.37 37.24 8.66
C THR A 449 24.25 36.20 8.55
N GLN A 450 23.89 35.59 9.67
CA GLN A 450 22.77 34.62 9.72
C GLN A 450 21.46 35.24 9.25
N GLY A 451 21.22 36.53 9.57
CA GLY A 451 20.00 37.25 9.14
C GLY A 451 19.94 37.41 7.62
N GLU A 452 21.04 37.84 7.01
CA GLU A 452 21.15 37.96 5.54
C GLU A 452 21.00 36.61 4.83
N TYR A 453 21.65 35.56 5.35
CA TYR A 453 21.49 34.19 4.81
C TYR A 453 20.03 33.75 4.81
N LEU A 454 19.30 33.92 5.92
CA LEU A 454 17.90 33.54 6.02
C LEU A 454 17.01 34.32 5.06
N LEU A 455 17.31 35.60 4.86
CA LEU A 455 16.57 36.45 3.93
C LEU A 455 16.80 36.04 2.48
N PHE A 456 18.05 35.84 2.06
CA PHE A 456 18.40 35.35 0.71
C PHE A 456 17.85 33.97 0.45
N LYS A 457 17.95 33.07 1.42
CA LYS A 457 17.39 31.71 1.31
C LYS A 457 15.88 31.74 1.06
N LYS A 458 15.14 32.58 1.81
CA LYS A 458 13.70 32.71 1.66
C LYS A 458 13.32 33.25 0.28
N GLU A 459 14.04 34.26 -0.20
CA GLU A 459 13.80 34.82 -1.54
C GLU A 459 14.09 33.81 -2.65
N LEU A 460 15.19 33.05 -2.56
CA LEU A 460 15.53 32.03 -3.52
C LEU A 460 14.52 30.86 -3.49
N ASP A 461 14.04 30.46 -2.30
CA ASP A 461 13.03 29.42 -2.16
C ASP A 461 11.69 29.85 -2.82
N ASN A 462 11.27 31.11 -2.65
CA ASN A 462 10.09 31.66 -3.32
C ASN A 462 10.27 31.65 -4.85
N ARG A 463 11.41 32.11 -5.37
CA ARG A 463 11.70 32.10 -6.81
C ARG A 463 11.71 30.69 -7.38
N ILE A 464 12.27 29.71 -6.66
CA ILE A 464 12.26 28.29 -7.05
C ILE A 464 10.82 27.77 -7.10
N GLU A 465 9.99 28.11 -6.13
CA GLU A 465 8.60 27.65 -6.08
C GLU A 465 7.78 28.25 -7.24
N ASP A 466 7.91 29.55 -7.51
CA ASP A 466 7.21 30.21 -8.61
C ASP A 466 7.66 29.68 -9.98
N THR A 467 8.97 29.44 -10.13
CA THR A 467 9.52 28.84 -11.35
C THR A 467 9.04 27.39 -11.53
N LYS A 468 8.88 26.61 -10.45
CA LYS A 468 8.30 25.26 -10.49
C LYS A 468 6.81 25.29 -10.86
N LYS A 469 6.04 26.26 -10.35
CA LYS A 469 4.63 26.46 -10.75
C LYS A 469 4.53 26.75 -12.26
N ALA A 470 5.36 27.65 -12.78
CA ALA A 470 5.44 27.94 -14.22
C ALA A 470 5.85 26.71 -15.05
N ALA A 471 6.78 25.87 -14.56
CA ALA A 471 7.16 24.62 -15.21
C ALA A 471 6.00 23.63 -15.28
N THR A 472 5.22 23.50 -14.20
CA THR A 472 4.05 22.61 -14.15
C THR A 472 2.95 23.08 -15.10
N GLU A 473 2.66 24.37 -15.16
CA GLU A 473 1.70 24.95 -16.09
C GLU A 473 2.12 24.74 -17.57
N LEU A 474 3.40 25.00 -17.88
CA LEU A 474 3.93 24.79 -19.23
C LEU A 474 3.92 23.31 -19.61
N SER A 475 4.23 22.41 -18.66
CA SER A 475 4.20 20.96 -18.90
C SER A 475 2.77 20.45 -19.12
N LYS A 476 1.77 21.00 -18.40
CA LYS A 476 0.34 20.72 -18.66
C LYS A 476 -0.05 21.14 -20.07
N LYS A 477 0.26 22.39 -20.48
CA LYS A 477 -0.02 22.90 -21.83
C LYS A 477 0.66 22.06 -22.91
N LYS A 478 1.94 21.70 -22.71
CA LYS A 478 2.69 20.84 -23.62
C LYS A 478 2.08 19.44 -23.72
N ARG A 479 1.66 18.86 -22.58
CA ARG A 479 1.03 17.54 -22.52
C ARG A 479 -0.33 17.53 -23.21
N MET A 480 -1.16 18.55 -23.01
CA MET A 480 -2.44 18.71 -23.71
C MET A 480 -2.27 18.75 -25.23
N LEU A 481 -1.20 19.39 -25.73
CA LEU A 481 -0.91 19.48 -27.17
C LEU A 481 -0.21 18.25 -27.74
N LEU A 482 0.67 17.57 -26.98
CA LEU A 482 1.43 16.43 -27.46
C LEU A 482 0.74 15.10 -27.23
N ASP A 483 0.14 14.90 -26.06
CA ASP A 483 -0.41 13.61 -25.67
C ASP A 483 -1.78 13.35 -26.24
N GLY A 484 -2.45 14.20 -26.98
CA GLY A 484 -3.75 13.93 -27.65
C GLY A 484 -4.22 12.47 -27.70
N ARG A 485 -3.81 11.68 -26.74
CA ARG A 485 -4.25 10.33 -26.41
C ARG A 485 -5.55 10.43 -25.60
N TYR A 486 -6.57 11.01 -26.18
CA TYR A 486 -7.82 10.28 -26.11
C TYR A 486 -7.59 9.07 -27.01
N GLU A 487 -7.25 7.92 -26.42
CA GLU A 487 -7.29 6.66 -27.15
C GLU A 487 -8.62 6.66 -27.88
N LYS A 488 -8.58 6.49 -29.21
CA LYS A 488 -9.74 6.14 -30.00
C LYS A 488 -10.27 4.84 -29.41
N GLU A 489 -11.03 4.95 -28.33
CA GLU A 489 -11.83 3.82 -27.94
C GLU A 489 -12.80 3.59 -29.09
N SER A 490 -12.67 2.46 -29.75
CA SER A 490 -13.61 1.89 -30.73
C SER A 490 -15.08 2.05 -30.30
N PHE A 491 -15.29 2.34 -29.04
CA PHE A 491 -16.52 2.62 -28.34
C PHE A 491 -17.08 4.04 -28.66
N MET A 492 -16.24 5.09 -28.74
CA MET A 492 -16.72 6.46 -29.09
C MET A 492 -17.22 6.48 -30.54
N GLU A 493 -16.54 5.81 -31.48
CA GLU A 493 -17.00 5.70 -32.87
C GLU A 493 -18.34 4.96 -32.98
N LYS A 494 -18.52 3.87 -32.22
CA LYS A 494 -19.81 3.15 -32.17
C LYS A 494 -20.92 3.98 -31.57
N PHE A 495 -20.59 4.84 -30.59
CA PHE A 495 -21.57 5.71 -29.94
C PHE A 495 -21.99 6.88 -30.84
N LEU A 496 -21.07 7.47 -31.59
CA LEU A 496 -21.36 8.58 -32.51
C LEU A 496 -22.17 8.13 -33.74
N THR A 497 -22.00 6.87 -34.18
CA THR A 497 -22.63 6.36 -35.42
C THR A 497 -23.97 5.67 -35.22
N SER A 498 -24.31 5.24 -34.00
CA SER A 498 -25.57 4.52 -33.77
C SER A 498 -26.73 5.46 -33.44
N LYS A 499 -27.87 5.30 -34.16
CA LYS A 499 -29.10 6.08 -33.96
C LYS A 499 -29.89 5.68 -32.71
N ASP A 500 -29.75 4.43 -32.24
CA ASP A 500 -30.41 3.87 -31.05
C ASP A 500 -29.35 3.45 -30.03
N ILE A 501 -29.05 4.35 -29.09
CA ILE A 501 -28.07 4.12 -28.05
C ILE A 501 -28.80 3.85 -26.73
N GLU A 502 -28.69 2.63 -26.27
CA GLU A 502 -29.02 2.31 -24.89
C GLU A 502 -27.96 2.92 -23.95
N LEU A 503 -28.37 3.89 -23.12
CA LEU A 503 -27.50 4.56 -22.19
C LEU A 503 -27.04 3.58 -21.10
N LYS A 504 -25.81 3.05 -21.21
CA LYS A 504 -25.21 2.20 -20.17
C LYS A 504 -24.66 3.03 -19.04
N ARG A 505 -24.72 2.50 -17.80
CA ARG A 505 -24.19 3.19 -16.61
C ARG A 505 -22.70 3.45 -16.70
N SER A 506 -21.91 2.51 -17.20
CA SER A 506 -20.45 2.67 -17.39
C SER A 506 -20.10 3.88 -18.25
N LEU A 507 -20.85 4.11 -19.34
CA LEU A 507 -20.70 5.31 -20.15
C LEU A 507 -21.09 6.57 -19.38
N PHE A 508 -22.26 6.55 -18.74
CA PHE A 508 -22.80 7.67 -18.00
C PHE A 508 -21.81 8.16 -16.91
N VAL A 509 -21.27 7.25 -16.09
CA VAL A 509 -20.36 7.61 -15.00
C VAL A 509 -18.99 8.12 -15.46
N ARG A 510 -18.56 7.79 -16.68
CA ARG A 510 -17.31 8.29 -17.27
C ARG A 510 -17.37 9.76 -17.66
N PHE A 511 -18.53 10.21 -18.12
CA PHE A 511 -18.66 11.59 -18.62
C PHE A 511 -19.39 12.54 -17.66
N ILE A 512 -20.30 12.04 -16.84
CA ILE A 512 -21.13 12.88 -15.99
C ILE A 512 -20.68 12.77 -14.53
N SER A 513 -20.42 13.93 -13.92
CA SER A 513 -20.10 14.06 -12.50
C SER A 513 -21.37 14.16 -11.67
N GLN A 514 -22.36 14.96 -12.09
CA GLN A 514 -23.60 15.23 -11.36
C GLN A 514 -24.69 15.79 -12.26
N ILE A 515 -25.95 15.60 -11.86
CA ILE A 515 -27.11 16.20 -12.53
C ILE A 515 -27.94 16.90 -11.47
N TYR A 516 -28.16 18.19 -11.63
CA TYR A 516 -29.09 18.99 -10.82
C TYR A 516 -30.46 19.05 -11.46
N VAL A 517 -31.49 18.87 -10.64
CA VAL A 517 -32.89 18.93 -11.07
C VAL A 517 -33.58 20.09 -10.34
N TYR A 518 -34.10 21.04 -11.10
CA TYR A 518 -34.79 22.23 -10.63
C TYR A 518 -36.31 21.96 -10.50
N GLU A 519 -37.01 22.84 -9.82
CA GLU A 519 -38.47 22.78 -9.60
C GLU A 519 -39.27 22.84 -10.92
N ASP A 520 -38.83 23.66 -11.86
CA ASP A 520 -39.40 23.83 -13.22
C ASP A 520 -39.11 22.63 -14.14
N ARG A 521 -38.52 21.55 -13.64
CA ARG A 521 -38.04 20.37 -14.36
C ARG A 521 -36.85 20.62 -15.29
N ARG A 522 -36.25 21.79 -15.25
CA ARG A 522 -34.97 22.04 -15.89
C ARG A 522 -33.91 21.13 -15.25
N ILE A 523 -32.99 20.65 -16.07
CA ILE A 523 -31.83 19.86 -15.61
C ILE A 523 -30.55 20.57 -16.01
N GLU A 524 -29.56 20.49 -15.14
CA GLU A 524 -28.20 20.93 -15.39
C GLU A 524 -27.28 19.72 -15.24
N ILE A 525 -26.48 19.47 -16.28
CA ILE A 525 -25.60 18.29 -16.34
C ILE A 525 -24.17 18.80 -16.22
N ILE A 526 -23.47 18.39 -15.15
CA ILE A 526 -22.06 18.68 -14.93
C ILE A 526 -21.23 17.53 -15.49
N PHE A 527 -20.42 17.84 -16.49
CA PHE A 527 -19.50 16.88 -17.08
C PHE A 527 -18.23 16.75 -16.26
N ARG A 528 -17.60 15.58 -16.32
CA ARG A 528 -16.25 15.38 -15.81
C ARG A 528 -15.27 16.05 -16.78
N TYR A 529 -14.18 16.61 -16.23
CA TYR A 529 -13.13 17.26 -17.03
C TYR A 529 -13.63 18.45 -17.89
N GLN A 530 -14.74 19.07 -17.50
CA GLN A 530 -15.30 20.21 -18.24
C GLN A 530 -14.29 21.36 -18.34
N ASP A 531 -13.63 21.72 -17.25
CA ASP A 531 -12.63 22.80 -17.21
C ASP A 531 -11.43 22.51 -18.11
N GLU A 532 -10.99 21.24 -18.17
CA GLU A 532 -9.87 20.80 -19.02
C GLU A 532 -10.24 20.88 -20.51
N ILE A 533 -11.48 20.52 -20.84
CA ILE A 533 -12.01 20.58 -22.20
C ILE A 533 -12.16 22.02 -22.66
N GLU A 534 -12.66 22.93 -21.80
CA GLU A 534 -12.80 24.35 -22.07
C GLU A 534 -11.42 25.00 -22.27
N GLN A 535 -10.43 24.69 -21.44
CA GLN A 535 -9.05 25.15 -21.61
C GLN A 535 -8.45 24.67 -22.93
N LEU A 536 -8.69 23.40 -23.30
CA LEU A 536 -8.21 22.85 -24.57
C LEU A 536 -8.88 23.52 -25.78
N ALA A 537 -10.19 23.73 -25.70
CA ALA A 537 -10.95 24.42 -26.73
C ALA A 537 -10.46 25.88 -26.92
N GLY A 538 -10.17 26.58 -25.83
CA GLY A 538 -9.57 27.92 -25.85
C GLY A 538 -8.23 27.94 -26.57
N LEU A 539 -7.32 27.02 -26.21
CA LEU A 539 -6.01 26.89 -26.85
C LEU A 539 -6.09 26.57 -28.36
N VAL A 540 -7.02 25.68 -28.74
CA VAL A 540 -7.27 25.36 -30.15
C VAL A 540 -7.81 26.57 -30.91
N GLY A 541 -8.70 27.34 -30.28
CA GLY A 541 -9.25 28.58 -30.83
C GLY A 541 -8.18 29.67 -31.09
N GLU A 542 -7.31 29.92 -30.10
CA GLU A 542 -6.17 30.84 -30.23
C GLU A 542 -5.23 30.45 -31.37
N ILE A 543 -4.89 29.18 -31.47
CA ILE A 543 -3.99 28.68 -32.52
C ILE A 543 -4.64 28.82 -33.92
N LYS A 544 -5.94 28.51 -34.06
CA LYS A 544 -6.66 28.68 -35.33
C LYS A 544 -6.70 30.15 -35.77
N GLN A 545 -6.93 31.08 -34.86
CA GLN A 545 -6.92 32.52 -35.17
C GLN A 545 -5.53 32.99 -35.62
N GLU A 546 -4.46 32.60 -34.92
CA GLU A 546 -3.08 32.94 -35.32
C GLU A 546 -2.72 32.36 -36.70
N THR A 547 -3.21 31.16 -37.02
CA THR A 547 -2.94 30.52 -38.33
C THR A 547 -3.69 31.25 -39.44
N ALA A 548 -4.96 31.61 -39.22
CA ALA A 548 -5.77 32.32 -40.18
C ALA A 548 -5.22 33.73 -40.49
N VAL A 549 -4.66 34.42 -39.48
CA VAL A 549 -4.03 35.75 -39.69
C VAL A 549 -2.75 35.63 -40.54
N ARG A 550 -2.00 34.52 -40.43
CA ARG A 550 -0.78 34.30 -41.23
C ARG A 550 -1.01 33.84 -42.66
N GLU A 551 -2.17 33.22 -42.95
CA GLU A 551 -2.56 32.85 -44.31
C GLU A 551 -3.10 34.04 -45.13
N VAL A 552 -3.40 35.17 -44.48
CA VAL A 552 -3.93 36.41 -45.11
C VAL A 552 -2.81 37.46 -45.32
N ILE A 553 -1.62 37.26 -44.77
CA ILE A 553 -0.42 38.05 -44.97
C ILE A 553 0.52 37.33 -45.94
#